data_e65aa2b3e07070d5c491882f8170f1ca
#
_entry.id   e65aa2b3e07070d5c491882f8170f1ca
#
_cell.length_a   1.000
_cell.length_b   1.000
_cell.length_c   1.000
_cell.angle_alpha   90.00
_cell.angle_beta   90.00
_cell.angle_gamma   90.00
#
_symmetry.space_group_name_H-M   'P 1'
#
loop_
_entity.id
_entity.type
_entity.pdbx_description
1 polymer ?
#
loop_
_entity_poly.entity_id
_entity_poly.type
_entity_poly.pdbx_seq_one_letter_code
_entity_poly.pdbx_strand_id
1 'polypeptide(L)'
;SPSKHLFFLKNLIDIKNYLGLSGLSIPKTLNEVIAKMGMILKFFKINNNELAIFNEFNFIDSHHLNEVIKRANTRLRIPSVLHKACFKRISHNKLTFIMDCGSPPKEKTHAGSLSFEFSYFGEKLVVNSGSPVVNDKKWIEAMRSTAAHSTVSIDDVNSSDIFYQKDTDTRIAKVW
;
A
#
# COMPACT_ATOMS: atom_id res chain seq x y z
N SER A 1 -4.47 -0.25 -0.07
CA SER A 1 -3.35 0.11 -0.96
C SER A 1 -2.54 1.25 -0.36
N PRO A 2 -1.20 1.23 -0.46
CA PRO A 2 -0.32 2.30 0.04
C PRO A 2 -0.61 3.67 -0.60
N SER A 3 -0.99 3.71 -1.87
CA SER A 3 -1.34 4.97 -2.56
C SER A 3 -2.58 5.65 -1.99
N LYS A 4 -3.63 4.88 -1.67
CA LYS A 4 -4.81 5.43 -1.00
C LYS A 4 -4.47 5.96 0.40
N HIS A 5 -3.59 5.26 1.12
CA HIS A 5 -3.12 5.69 2.43
C HIS A 5 -2.40 7.04 2.36
N LEU A 6 -1.53 7.24 1.36
CA LEU A 6 -0.87 8.52 1.11
C LEU A 6 -1.89 9.65 0.87
N PHE A 7 -2.89 9.40 0.01
CA PHE A 7 -3.93 10.37 -0.30
C PHE A 7 -4.69 10.83 0.95
N PHE A 8 -5.14 9.89 1.79
CA PHE A 8 -5.83 10.21 3.03
C PHE A 8 -4.94 10.96 4.03
N LEU A 9 -3.68 10.54 4.17
CA LEU A 9 -2.73 11.23 5.05
C LEU A 9 -2.52 12.68 4.63
N LYS A 10 -2.34 12.93 3.32
CA LYS A 10 -2.22 14.29 2.78
C LYS A 10 -3.43 15.15 3.17
N ASN A 11 -4.65 14.64 2.97
CA ASN A 11 -5.87 15.38 3.29
C ASN A 11 -5.97 15.71 4.79
N LEU A 12 -5.61 14.78 5.68
CA LEU A 12 -5.59 15.05 7.12
C LEU A 12 -4.55 16.11 7.51
N ILE A 13 -3.39 16.12 6.85
CA ILE A 13 -2.35 17.14 7.05
C ILE A 13 -2.88 18.52 6.58
N ASP A 14 -3.57 18.57 5.44
CA ASP A 14 -4.13 19.80 4.92
C ASP A 14 -5.23 20.35 5.85
N ILE A 15 -6.13 19.49 6.33
CA ILE A 15 -7.13 19.86 7.36
C ILE A 15 -6.46 20.42 8.61
N LYS A 16 -5.42 19.77 9.13
CA LYS A 16 -4.65 20.27 10.27
C LYS A 16 -4.09 21.67 10.02
N ASN A 17 -3.53 21.90 8.82
CA ASN A 17 -2.97 23.21 8.47
C ASN A 17 -4.05 24.29 8.39
N TYR A 18 -5.21 23.99 7.78
CA TYR A 18 -6.34 24.94 7.72
C TYR A 18 -6.87 25.30 9.09
N LEU A 19 -7.01 24.34 10.01
CA LEU A 19 -7.39 24.61 11.39
C LEU A 19 -6.40 25.57 12.06
N GLY A 20 -5.11 25.34 11.90
CA GLY A 20 -4.07 26.21 12.46
C GLY A 20 -4.10 27.61 11.87
N LEU A 21 -4.25 27.76 10.54
CA LEU A 21 -4.35 29.06 9.87
C LEU A 21 -5.60 29.83 10.28
N SER A 22 -6.69 29.14 10.58
CA SER A 22 -7.95 29.74 11.06
C SER A 22 -7.95 30.06 12.55
N GLY A 23 -6.83 29.87 13.27
CA GLY A 23 -6.75 30.09 14.72
C GLY A 23 -7.55 29.10 15.56
N LEU A 24 -8.03 28.00 14.95
CA LEU A 24 -8.78 26.95 15.63
C LEU A 24 -7.86 25.96 16.32
N SER A 25 -8.32 25.41 17.46
CA SER A 25 -7.56 24.39 18.18
C SER A 25 -7.48 23.09 17.37
N ILE A 26 -6.27 22.53 17.26
CA ILE A 26 -6.03 21.27 16.57
C ILE A 26 -6.30 20.11 17.54
N PRO A 27 -7.27 19.21 17.25
CA PRO A 27 -7.53 18.07 18.13
C PRO A 27 -6.29 17.18 18.30
N LYS A 28 -6.02 16.77 19.53
CA LYS A 28 -4.90 15.86 19.83
C LYS A 28 -4.98 14.57 19.01
N THR A 29 -6.18 14.01 18.87
CA THR A 29 -6.46 12.81 18.06
C THR A 29 -6.04 12.97 16.60
N LEU A 30 -6.21 14.16 15.99
CA LEU A 30 -5.78 14.41 14.62
C LEU A 30 -4.26 14.31 14.48
N ASN A 31 -3.50 14.88 15.43
CA ASN A 31 -2.05 14.76 15.46
C ASN A 31 -1.58 13.31 15.64
N GLU A 32 -2.24 12.55 16.53
CA GLU A 32 -1.93 11.12 16.74
C GLU A 32 -2.20 10.28 15.51
N VAL A 33 -3.32 10.51 14.81
CA VAL A 33 -3.67 9.80 13.58
C VAL A 33 -2.66 10.13 12.48
N ILE A 34 -2.33 11.40 12.26
CA ILE A 34 -1.32 11.81 11.27
C ILE A 34 0.03 11.13 11.56
N ALA A 35 0.47 11.12 12.80
CA ALA A 35 1.73 10.48 13.18
C ALA A 35 1.72 8.96 12.91
N LYS A 36 0.64 8.26 13.27
CA LYS A 36 0.46 6.82 13.01
C LYS A 36 0.40 6.54 11.49
N MET A 37 -0.34 7.33 10.74
CA MET A 37 -0.41 7.17 9.29
C MET A 37 0.93 7.46 8.60
N GLY A 38 1.66 8.46 9.05
CA GLY A 38 3.01 8.75 8.56
C GLY A 38 3.98 7.59 8.84
N MET A 39 3.87 6.95 9.99
CA MET A 39 4.66 5.76 10.33
C MET A 39 4.30 4.57 9.41
N ILE A 40 3.01 4.33 9.14
CA ILE A 40 2.56 3.29 8.22
C ILE A 40 3.07 3.57 6.79
N LEU A 41 3.06 4.84 6.36
CA LEU A 41 3.60 5.19 5.04
C LEU A 41 5.10 4.91 4.95
N LYS A 42 5.87 5.22 6.01
CA LYS A 42 7.28 4.84 6.11
C LYS A 42 7.48 3.31 6.11
N PHE A 43 6.55 2.54 6.68
CA PHE A 43 6.57 1.09 6.63
C PHE A 43 6.55 0.57 5.20
N PHE A 44 5.76 1.18 4.31
CA PHE A 44 5.65 0.77 2.91
C PHE A 44 6.71 1.36 1.99
N LYS A 45 7.64 2.20 2.46
CA LYS A 45 8.78 2.63 1.64
C LYS A 45 9.68 1.44 1.35
N ILE A 46 9.80 1.09 0.07
CA ILE A 46 10.69 0.02 -0.38
C ILE A 46 12.12 0.52 -0.59
N ASN A 47 12.24 1.80 -0.98
CA ASN A 47 13.49 2.55 -1.09
C ASN A 47 13.28 4.01 -0.66
N ASN A 48 14.24 4.90 -0.93
CA ASN A 48 14.14 6.30 -0.50
C ASN A 48 13.07 7.11 -1.23
N ASN A 49 12.60 6.66 -2.39
CA ASN A 49 11.75 7.44 -3.29
C ASN A 49 10.40 6.79 -3.61
N GLU A 50 10.20 5.51 -3.27
CA GLU A 50 9.06 4.75 -3.72
C GLU A 50 8.41 3.93 -2.61
N LEU A 51 7.10 3.71 -2.76
CA LEU A 51 6.34 2.75 -1.96
C LEU A 51 6.31 1.38 -2.64
N ALA A 52 6.22 0.34 -1.83
CA ALA A 52 5.92 -1.00 -2.29
C ALA A 52 4.54 -1.06 -2.95
N ILE A 53 4.43 -1.86 -4.01
CA ILE A 53 3.25 -1.96 -4.86
C ILE A 53 2.40 -3.14 -4.41
N PHE A 54 1.35 -2.85 -3.64
CA PHE A 54 0.40 -3.87 -3.18
C PHE A 54 -1.03 -3.46 -3.54
N ASN A 55 -1.78 -4.41 -4.10
CA ASN A 55 -3.16 -4.22 -4.55
C ASN A 55 -3.26 -3.05 -5.57
N GLU A 56 -4.37 -2.34 -5.64
CA GLU A 56 -4.54 -1.18 -6.53
C GLU A 56 -3.54 -0.06 -6.21
N PHE A 57 -2.35 -0.14 -6.74
CA PHE A 57 -1.33 0.90 -6.59
C PHE A 57 -1.36 1.82 -7.81
N ASN A 58 -1.52 3.12 -7.56
CA ASN A 58 -1.36 4.16 -8.56
C ASN A 58 0.04 4.75 -8.47
N PHE A 59 0.57 5.20 -9.61
CA PHE A 59 1.85 5.91 -9.64
C PHE A 59 1.84 7.10 -8.67
N ILE A 60 2.92 7.23 -7.92
CA ILE A 60 3.13 8.31 -6.96
C ILE A 60 4.46 8.99 -7.30
N ASP A 61 4.41 10.30 -7.49
CA ASP A 61 5.61 11.09 -7.60
C ASP A 61 6.45 11.04 -6.32
N SER A 62 7.74 10.79 -6.45
CA SER A 62 8.66 10.63 -5.32
C SER A 62 8.82 11.91 -4.49
N HIS A 63 8.78 13.07 -5.13
CA HIS A 63 8.85 14.37 -4.44
C HIS A 63 7.61 14.53 -3.56
N HIS A 64 6.43 14.28 -4.11
CA HIS A 64 5.17 14.34 -3.38
C HIS A 64 5.13 13.38 -2.18
N LEU A 65 5.58 12.13 -2.37
CA LEU A 65 5.69 11.14 -1.29
C LEU A 65 6.57 11.65 -0.13
N ASN A 66 7.76 12.13 -0.46
CA ASN A 66 8.72 12.58 0.54
C ASN A 66 8.25 13.85 1.27
N GLU A 67 7.56 14.76 0.56
CA GLU A 67 6.95 15.95 1.16
C GLU A 67 5.87 15.56 2.18
N VAL A 68 4.94 14.67 1.84
CA VAL A 68 3.88 14.22 2.76
C VAL A 68 4.48 13.54 3.99
N ILE A 69 5.50 12.69 3.81
CA ILE A 69 6.20 12.04 4.93
C ILE A 69 6.86 13.09 5.84
N LYS A 70 7.51 14.11 5.26
CA LYS A 70 8.14 15.20 6.00
C LYS A 70 7.10 16.00 6.78
N ARG A 71 5.98 16.36 6.17
CA ARG A 71 4.87 17.10 6.80
C ARG A 71 4.18 16.31 7.90
N ALA A 72 4.05 14.99 7.77
CA ALA A 72 3.53 14.11 8.82
C ALA A 72 4.41 14.13 10.08
N ASN A 73 5.69 14.45 9.94
CA ASN A 73 6.67 14.65 11.00
C ASN A 73 6.63 13.58 12.12
N THR A 74 6.44 12.32 11.72
CA THR A 74 6.34 11.22 12.68
C THR A 74 7.72 10.78 13.20
N ARG A 75 7.83 10.63 14.51
CA ARG A 75 8.99 10.06 15.22
C ARG A 75 8.73 8.62 15.67
N LEU A 76 7.55 8.06 15.37
CA LEU A 76 7.21 6.70 15.72
C LEU A 76 8.15 5.71 15.03
N ARG A 77 8.59 4.70 15.78
CA ARG A 77 9.40 3.60 15.24
C ARG A 77 8.59 2.79 14.24
N ILE A 78 9.18 2.46 13.10
CA ILE A 78 8.57 1.57 12.12
C ILE A 78 8.53 0.15 12.72
N PRO A 79 7.35 -0.48 12.85
CA PRO A 79 7.26 -1.83 13.35
C PRO A 79 7.73 -2.84 12.29
N SER A 80 8.07 -4.05 12.71
CA SER A 80 8.33 -5.16 11.78
C SER A 80 7.04 -5.84 11.28
N VAL A 81 5.91 -5.64 11.96
CA VAL A 81 4.62 -6.23 11.62
C VAL A 81 3.50 -5.21 11.78
N LEU A 82 2.63 -5.12 10.79
CA LEU A 82 1.34 -4.44 10.88
C LEU A 82 0.24 -5.49 11.11
N HIS A 83 -0.02 -5.82 12.37
CA HIS A 83 -0.92 -6.93 12.75
C HIS A 83 -2.31 -6.85 12.12
N LYS A 84 -2.95 -5.67 12.12
CA LYS A 84 -4.31 -5.49 11.56
C LYS A 84 -4.35 -5.56 10.03
N ALA A 85 -3.27 -5.19 9.38
CA ALA A 85 -3.16 -5.21 7.91
C ALA A 85 -2.38 -6.44 7.43
N CYS A 86 -1.86 -7.26 8.34
CA CYS A 86 -1.13 -8.49 8.09
C CYS A 86 0.09 -8.34 7.16
N PHE A 87 0.80 -7.20 7.22
CA PHE A 87 2.06 -7.02 6.50
C PHE A 87 3.25 -7.25 7.42
N LYS A 88 4.28 -7.88 6.87
CA LYS A 88 5.61 -8.00 7.50
C LYS A 88 6.64 -7.16 6.76
N ARG A 89 7.55 -6.54 7.51
CA ARG A 89 8.70 -5.81 6.99
C ARG A 89 9.98 -6.28 7.67
N ILE A 90 11.00 -6.56 6.88
CA ILE A 90 12.36 -6.79 7.34
C ILE A 90 13.23 -5.70 6.72
N SER A 91 14.05 -5.03 7.56
CA SER A 91 15.04 -4.06 7.09
C SER A 91 16.34 -4.33 7.81
N HIS A 92 17.39 -4.65 7.06
CA HIS A 92 18.72 -4.95 7.58
C HIS A 92 19.78 -4.61 6.53
N ASN A 93 20.83 -3.89 6.92
CA ASN A 93 21.98 -3.59 6.04
C ASN A 93 21.60 -3.15 4.62
N LYS A 94 20.79 -2.11 4.49
CA LYS A 94 20.27 -1.58 3.21
C LYS A 94 19.33 -2.52 2.44
N LEU A 95 18.96 -3.66 3.03
CA LEU A 95 17.93 -4.54 2.55
C LEU A 95 16.58 -4.08 3.06
N THR A 96 15.57 -4.08 2.21
CA THR A 96 14.17 -3.92 2.59
C THR A 96 13.35 -5.03 1.93
N PHE A 97 12.60 -5.77 2.74
CA PHE A 97 11.67 -6.80 2.32
C PHE A 97 10.31 -6.50 2.94
N ILE A 98 9.25 -6.50 2.14
CA ILE A 98 7.88 -6.30 2.60
C ILE A 98 7.02 -7.40 1.99
N MET A 99 6.19 -8.05 2.82
CA MET A 99 5.34 -9.17 2.40
C MET A 99 3.91 -8.96 2.87
N ASP A 100 2.95 -9.23 2.00
CA ASP A 100 1.53 -9.32 2.33
C ASP A 100 1.23 -10.72 2.89
N CYS A 101 0.97 -10.81 4.19
CA CYS A 101 0.63 -12.05 4.89
C CYS A 101 -0.87 -12.11 5.22
N GLY A 102 -1.67 -11.23 4.65
CA GLY A 102 -3.10 -11.12 4.91
C GLY A 102 -3.96 -11.95 3.97
N SER A 103 -5.20 -12.14 4.39
CA SER A 103 -6.24 -12.61 3.47
C SER A 103 -6.56 -11.50 2.47
N PRO A 104 -6.94 -11.82 1.23
CA PRO A 104 -7.36 -10.83 0.26
C PRO A 104 -8.47 -9.95 0.82
N PRO A 105 -8.36 -8.61 0.71
CA PRO A 105 -9.44 -7.74 1.14
C PRO A 105 -10.70 -7.95 0.28
N LYS A 106 -11.87 -7.68 0.83
CA LYS A 106 -13.16 -7.97 0.16
C LYS A 106 -13.38 -7.19 -1.13
N GLU A 107 -12.79 -6.02 -1.28
CA GLU A 107 -13.03 -5.13 -2.43
C GLU A 107 -11.74 -4.78 -3.17
N LYS A 108 -11.85 -4.68 -4.50
CA LYS A 108 -10.77 -4.20 -5.39
C LYS A 108 -9.44 -4.91 -5.17
N THR A 109 -9.48 -6.24 -5.11
CA THR A 109 -8.36 -7.07 -4.71
C THR A 109 -7.68 -7.74 -5.88
N HIS A 110 -6.44 -8.13 -5.61
CA HIS A 110 -5.63 -8.98 -6.46
C HIS A 110 -5.48 -10.36 -5.79
N ALA A 111 -5.34 -11.39 -6.58
CA ALA A 111 -5.02 -12.73 -6.11
C ALA A 111 -3.50 -12.84 -5.81
N GLY A 112 -3.01 -11.95 -4.96
CA GLY A 112 -1.59 -11.78 -4.64
C GLY A 112 -1.26 -12.16 -3.19
N SER A 113 -1.91 -13.18 -2.62
CA SER A 113 -1.59 -13.66 -1.28
C SER A 113 -0.13 -14.06 -1.18
N LEU A 114 0.53 -13.67 -0.08
CA LEU A 114 1.95 -13.89 0.19
C LEU A 114 2.89 -13.20 -0.82
N SER A 115 2.39 -12.28 -1.63
CA SER A 115 3.25 -11.49 -2.50
C SER A 115 4.21 -10.63 -1.68
N PHE A 116 5.41 -10.44 -2.21
CA PHE A 116 6.44 -9.66 -1.53
C PHE A 116 7.14 -8.70 -2.50
N GLU A 117 7.75 -7.70 -1.94
CA GLU A 117 8.71 -6.84 -2.64
C GLU A 117 10.03 -6.80 -1.91
N PHE A 118 11.08 -6.70 -2.66
CA PHE A 118 12.45 -6.76 -2.16
C PHE A 118 13.33 -5.71 -2.84
N SER A 119 14.04 -4.93 -2.02
CA SER A 119 15.06 -4.00 -2.49
C SER A 119 16.37 -4.19 -1.74
N TYR A 120 17.47 -3.91 -2.42
CA TYR A 120 18.81 -3.93 -1.86
C TYR A 120 19.60 -2.71 -2.36
N PHE A 121 20.26 -1.99 -1.45
CA PHE A 121 20.94 -0.72 -1.73
C PHE A 121 20.06 0.34 -2.42
N GLY A 122 18.74 0.28 -2.23
CA GLY A 122 17.79 1.21 -2.85
C GLY A 122 17.29 0.78 -4.23
N GLU A 123 17.87 -0.27 -4.83
CA GLU A 123 17.42 -0.86 -6.07
C GLU A 123 16.35 -1.91 -5.82
N LYS A 124 15.25 -1.87 -6.57
CA LYS A 124 14.16 -2.86 -6.48
C LYS A 124 14.56 -4.10 -7.28
N LEU A 125 14.65 -5.24 -6.61
CA LEU A 125 15.00 -6.53 -7.21
C LEU A 125 13.77 -7.39 -7.51
N VAL A 126 12.76 -7.33 -6.64
CA VAL A 126 11.48 -8.01 -6.82
C VAL A 126 10.36 -7.02 -6.56
N VAL A 127 9.41 -6.94 -7.48
CA VAL A 127 8.27 -6.02 -7.42
C VAL A 127 6.98 -6.70 -7.87
N ASN A 128 5.85 -6.21 -7.42
CA ASN A 128 4.55 -6.56 -7.95
C ASN A 128 4.23 -5.74 -9.21
N SER A 129 3.28 -6.20 -10.01
CA SER A 129 2.87 -5.55 -11.27
C SER A 129 2.14 -4.21 -11.08
N GLY A 130 1.53 -3.99 -9.92
CA GLY A 130 0.69 -2.81 -9.69
C GLY A 130 -0.67 -2.86 -10.40
N SER A 131 -1.22 -1.69 -10.69
CA SER A 131 -2.47 -1.55 -11.43
C SER A 131 -2.20 -1.10 -12.87
N PRO A 132 -3.02 -1.56 -13.86
CA PRO A 132 -2.84 -1.13 -15.23
C PRO A 132 -3.13 0.38 -15.38
N VAL A 133 -2.35 1.04 -16.21
CA VAL A 133 -2.54 2.45 -16.57
C VAL A 133 -3.70 2.62 -17.54
N VAL A 134 -3.95 1.59 -18.36
CA VAL A 134 -5.01 1.57 -19.37
C VAL A 134 -6.30 0.97 -18.81
N ASN A 135 -7.43 1.55 -19.21
CA ASN A 135 -8.75 1.03 -18.84
C ASN A 135 -9.18 -0.10 -19.80
N ASP A 136 -8.35 -1.13 -19.90
CA ASP A 136 -8.62 -2.35 -20.66
C ASP A 136 -8.98 -3.48 -19.70
N LYS A 137 -10.16 -4.06 -19.90
CA LYS A 137 -10.69 -5.11 -19.02
C LYS A 137 -9.79 -6.34 -18.96
N LYS A 138 -9.20 -6.76 -20.09
CA LYS A 138 -8.29 -7.91 -20.13
C LYS A 138 -7.01 -7.65 -19.33
N TRP A 139 -6.42 -6.45 -19.46
CA TRP A 139 -5.25 -6.06 -18.70
C TRP A 139 -5.56 -5.95 -17.20
N ILE A 140 -6.72 -5.39 -16.85
CA ILE A 140 -7.16 -5.31 -15.46
C ILE A 140 -7.29 -6.71 -14.86
N GLU A 141 -7.86 -7.66 -15.57
CA GLU A 141 -7.99 -9.04 -15.12
C GLU A 141 -6.63 -9.75 -15.03
N ALA A 142 -5.79 -9.61 -16.04
CA ALA A 142 -4.45 -10.23 -16.06
C ALA A 142 -3.58 -9.73 -14.90
N MET A 143 -3.53 -8.41 -14.66
CA MET A 143 -2.71 -7.84 -13.57
C MET A 143 -3.26 -8.12 -12.17
N ARG A 144 -4.46 -8.67 -12.05
CA ARG A 144 -5.04 -9.12 -10.77
C ARG A 144 -4.82 -10.59 -10.49
N SER A 145 -4.39 -11.37 -11.47
CA SER A 145 -4.11 -12.80 -11.32
C SER A 145 -2.88 -13.05 -10.44
N THR A 146 -2.78 -14.24 -9.86
CA THR A 146 -1.61 -14.64 -9.06
C THR A 146 -0.32 -14.59 -9.86
N ALA A 147 -0.37 -14.98 -11.14
CA ALA A 147 0.79 -14.96 -12.02
C ALA A 147 1.38 -13.57 -12.27
N ALA A 148 0.62 -12.49 -12.02
CA ALA A 148 1.10 -11.11 -12.11
C ALA A 148 1.76 -10.60 -10.81
N HIS A 149 1.90 -11.44 -9.80
CA HIS A 149 2.44 -11.05 -8.49
C HIS A 149 3.69 -11.85 -8.16
N SER A 150 4.53 -11.26 -7.32
CA SER A 150 5.75 -11.89 -6.78
C SER A 150 5.39 -12.88 -5.66
N THR A 151 4.71 -13.95 -6.03
CA THR A 151 4.24 -15.01 -5.13
C THR A 151 4.29 -16.36 -5.82
N VAL A 152 3.95 -17.42 -5.11
CA VAL A 152 3.89 -18.78 -5.66
C VAL A 152 2.54 -18.99 -6.35
N SER A 153 2.56 -19.48 -7.59
CA SER A 153 1.39 -20.03 -8.28
C SER A 153 1.47 -21.56 -8.21
N ILE A 154 0.35 -22.21 -7.89
CA ILE A 154 0.23 -23.66 -7.80
C ILE A 154 -0.76 -24.11 -8.86
N ASP A 155 -0.36 -25.06 -9.70
CA ASP A 155 -1.18 -25.64 -10.79
C ASP A 155 -1.85 -24.61 -11.71
N ASP A 156 -1.19 -23.44 -11.91
CA ASP A 156 -1.72 -22.30 -12.68
C ASP A 156 -3.07 -21.77 -12.19
N VAL A 157 -3.41 -22.03 -10.93
CA VAL A 157 -4.64 -21.56 -10.28
C VAL A 157 -4.35 -20.29 -9.47
N ASN A 158 -5.27 -19.35 -9.51
CA ASN A 158 -5.19 -18.16 -8.68
C ASN A 158 -5.34 -18.49 -7.19
N SER A 159 -4.56 -17.82 -6.33
CA SER A 159 -4.61 -17.96 -4.87
C SER A 159 -5.96 -17.53 -4.26
N SER A 160 -6.80 -16.87 -5.05
CA SER A 160 -8.17 -16.48 -4.68
C SER A 160 -8.99 -16.21 -5.93
N ASP A 161 -10.29 -16.51 -5.88
CA ASP A 161 -11.22 -16.18 -6.95
C ASP A 161 -11.63 -14.71 -6.89
N ILE A 162 -11.76 -14.09 -8.05
CA ILE A 162 -12.22 -12.72 -8.21
C ILE A 162 -13.60 -12.74 -8.83
N PHE A 163 -14.62 -12.43 -8.03
CA PHE A 163 -16.01 -12.37 -8.48
C PHE A 163 -16.41 -10.94 -8.82
N TYR A 164 -17.21 -10.78 -9.86
CA TYR A 164 -17.92 -9.54 -10.15
C TYR A 164 -19.27 -9.54 -9.42
N GLN A 165 -19.50 -8.56 -8.59
CA GLN A 165 -20.84 -8.32 -8.05
C GLN A 165 -21.62 -7.48 -9.07
N LYS A 166 -22.71 -8.03 -9.63
CA LYS A 166 -23.45 -7.43 -10.75
C LYS A 166 -23.96 -6.01 -10.50
N ASP A 167 -24.25 -5.64 -9.24
CA ASP A 167 -24.92 -4.38 -8.92
C ASP A 167 -23.98 -3.26 -8.47
N THR A 168 -22.69 -3.52 -8.23
CA THR A 168 -21.79 -2.51 -7.63
C THR A 168 -20.49 -2.33 -8.37
N ASP A 169 -20.24 -3.05 -9.48
CA ASP A 169 -18.92 -3.15 -10.14
C ASP A 169 -17.77 -3.49 -9.17
N THR A 170 -18.14 -4.03 -8.02
CA THR A 170 -17.22 -4.38 -6.93
C THR A 170 -16.77 -5.82 -7.11
N ARG A 171 -15.45 -6.04 -7.09
CA ARG A 171 -14.85 -7.36 -7.22
C ARG A 171 -14.49 -7.89 -5.84
N ILE A 172 -15.02 -9.05 -5.51
CA ILE A 172 -14.80 -9.72 -4.22
C ILE A 172 -13.84 -10.89 -4.46
N ALA A 173 -12.77 -10.98 -3.67
CA ALA A 173 -11.93 -12.16 -3.61
C ALA A 173 -12.51 -13.15 -2.60
N LYS A 174 -12.69 -14.40 -3.00
CA LYS A 174 -13.04 -15.51 -2.10
C LYS A 174 -11.79 -16.38 -1.94
N VAL A 175 -11.38 -16.57 -0.70
CA VAL A 175 -10.30 -17.50 -0.32
C VAL A 175 -10.95 -18.85 -0.04
N TRP A 176 -10.33 -19.90 -0.50
CA TRP A 176 -10.68 -21.30 -0.20
C TRP A 176 -10.20 -21.70 1.18
#